data_b34eedf0e60ab42c3eacc8170a1f57a4
#
_entry.id   b34eedf0e60ab42c3eacc8170a1f57a4
#
_cell.length_a   1.000
_cell.length_b   1.000
_cell.length_c   1.000
_cell.angle_alpha   90.00
_cell.angle_beta   90.00
_cell.angle_gamma   90.00
#
_symmetry.space_group_name_H-M   'P 1'
#
loop_
_entity.id
_entity.type
_entity.pdbx_description
1 polymer ?
#
loop_
_entity_poly.entity_id
_entity_poly.type
_entity_poly.pdbx_seq_one_letter_code
_entity_poly.pdbx_strand_id
1 'polypeptide(L)'
;MKTLYLSDLDGTLLNSEQKTTDYTNKVINDLVGSGMKFSYATARSWNTARKVTDGISVSIPAIVYNGAFVIDTLSGERLISNYFGKDVHDVIDDMTEKEIFPTVYSVREAEEKFTFITDKITAGMADFVESRKGDSRTNPASDVSDLHKGEIFYLTCIDEYEKLLPFYEKYKDTYHCVFQRDIYSNEQWLEIMPFKASKSRAALQLKEFLKCDRLVVFGDALNDKDLFECADEAYAVANAAPELKDIASAVIESNNDNGVAKWLQRRMNNGR
;
A
#
# COMPACT_ATOMS: atom_id res chain seq x y z
N MET A 1 19.10 6.45 -20.00
CA MET A 1 18.51 5.49 -19.05
C MET A 1 17.23 6.09 -18.51
N LYS A 2 16.13 5.34 -18.56
CA LYS A 2 14.81 5.77 -18.09
C LYS A 2 14.63 5.32 -16.63
N THR A 3 14.35 6.25 -15.74
CA THR A 3 14.24 5.99 -14.30
C THR A 3 12.80 6.12 -13.82
N LEU A 4 12.32 5.14 -13.06
CA LEU A 4 11.10 5.24 -12.26
C LEU A 4 11.49 5.76 -10.86
N TYR A 5 10.85 6.85 -10.43
CA TYR A 5 10.93 7.38 -9.08
C TYR A 5 9.68 6.97 -8.31
N LEU A 6 9.84 6.31 -7.19
CA LEU A 6 8.74 5.76 -6.40
C LEU A 6 8.85 6.21 -4.94
N SER A 7 7.82 6.83 -4.41
CA SER A 7 7.77 7.27 -3.02
C SER A 7 6.76 6.47 -2.21
N ASP A 8 7.09 6.08 -0.98
CA ASP A 8 6.04 5.82 -0.01
C ASP A 8 5.22 7.09 0.24
N LEU A 9 4.01 6.96 0.78
CA LEU A 9 3.14 8.09 1.09
C LEU A 9 3.26 8.56 2.55
N ASP A 10 2.85 7.73 3.49
CA ASP A 10 2.67 8.10 4.88
C ASP A 10 4.03 8.26 5.58
N GLY A 11 4.31 9.45 6.09
CA GLY A 11 5.62 9.75 6.69
C GLY A 11 6.74 10.03 5.68
N THR A 12 6.50 9.86 4.38
CA THR A 12 7.51 10.07 3.32
C THR A 12 7.13 11.22 2.38
N LEU A 13 6.10 11.05 1.55
CA LEU A 13 5.63 12.09 0.64
C LEU A 13 4.63 13.03 1.32
N LEU A 14 3.81 12.48 2.21
CA LEU A 14 2.84 13.22 3.00
C LEU A 14 3.51 13.84 4.23
N ASN A 15 3.11 15.06 4.56
CA ASN A 15 3.51 15.72 5.80
C ASN A 15 2.76 15.14 7.03
N SER A 16 3.03 15.67 8.24
CA SER A 16 2.36 15.24 9.48
C SER A 16 0.85 15.52 9.52
N GLU A 17 0.32 16.35 8.60
CA GLU A 17 -1.11 16.56 8.41
C GLU A 17 -1.73 15.54 7.44
N GLN A 18 -0.97 14.51 7.07
CA GLN A 18 -1.38 13.45 6.14
C GLN A 18 -1.83 13.96 4.76
N LYS A 19 -1.14 14.96 4.22
CA LYS A 19 -1.41 15.51 2.88
C LYS A 19 -0.13 15.92 2.17
N THR A 20 -0.17 16.00 0.85
CA THR A 20 0.86 16.67 0.06
C THR A 20 0.75 18.19 0.21
N THR A 21 1.88 18.88 0.16
CA THR A 21 1.90 20.35 0.17
C THR A 21 1.77 20.92 -1.24
N ASP A 22 1.39 22.19 -1.37
CA ASP A 22 1.36 22.89 -2.66
C ASP A 22 2.72 22.88 -3.36
N TYR A 23 3.81 22.96 -2.58
CA TYR A 23 5.16 22.85 -3.12
C TYR A 23 5.42 21.45 -3.71
N THR A 24 5.13 20.40 -2.97
CA THR A 24 5.27 19.01 -3.44
C THR A 24 4.43 18.77 -4.70
N ASN A 25 3.17 19.20 -4.68
CA ASN A 25 2.25 19.06 -5.81
C ASN A 25 2.79 19.76 -7.06
N LYS A 26 3.23 21.03 -6.91
CA LYS A 26 3.82 21.78 -8.02
C LYS A 26 5.04 21.10 -8.60
N VAL A 27 5.98 20.67 -7.76
CA VAL A 27 7.21 20.01 -8.22
C VAL A 27 6.90 18.71 -8.98
N ILE A 28 6.03 17.84 -8.43
CA ILE A 28 5.68 16.58 -9.09
C ILE A 28 4.96 16.85 -10.42
N ASN A 29 3.99 17.76 -10.43
CA ASN A 29 3.26 18.12 -11.65
C ASN A 29 4.20 18.64 -12.76
N ASP A 30 5.12 19.54 -12.42
CA ASP A 30 6.08 20.10 -13.37
C ASP A 30 7.04 19.02 -13.91
N LEU A 31 7.57 18.16 -13.03
CA LEU A 31 8.54 17.14 -13.41
C LEU A 31 7.89 16.01 -14.24
N VAL A 32 6.71 15.53 -13.84
CA VAL A 32 5.96 14.54 -14.61
C VAL A 32 5.51 15.11 -15.95
N GLY A 33 5.04 16.36 -15.97
CA GLY A 33 4.72 17.08 -17.21
C GLY A 33 5.93 17.22 -18.14
N SER A 34 7.16 17.22 -17.61
CA SER A 34 8.41 17.21 -18.36
C SER A 34 8.90 15.79 -18.73
N GLY A 35 8.12 14.75 -18.44
CA GLY A 35 8.40 13.37 -18.84
C GLY A 35 9.03 12.47 -17.78
N MET A 36 9.20 12.94 -16.53
CA MET A 36 9.64 12.10 -15.40
C MET A 36 8.64 10.97 -15.18
N LYS A 37 9.14 9.76 -14.93
CA LYS A 37 8.30 8.63 -14.49
C LYS A 37 8.28 8.62 -12.95
N PHE A 38 7.16 9.04 -12.39
CA PHE A 38 6.93 9.09 -10.95
C PHE A 38 5.73 8.20 -10.58
N SER A 39 5.78 7.64 -9.39
CA SER A 39 4.72 6.86 -8.76
C SER A 39 4.81 7.00 -7.25
N TYR A 40 3.78 6.55 -6.54
CA TYR A 40 3.86 6.28 -5.11
C TYR A 40 3.34 4.88 -4.79
N ALA A 41 3.77 4.33 -3.63
CA ALA A 41 3.34 3.03 -3.13
C ALA A 41 2.82 3.17 -1.70
N THR A 42 1.62 2.65 -1.42
CA THR A 42 0.97 2.81 -0.11
C THR A 42 0.14 1.58 0.28
N ALA A 43 -0.04 1.37 1.58
CA ALA A 43 -1.04 0.43 2.10
C ALA A 43 -2.49 0.94 1.92
N ARG A 44 -2.67 2.24 1.68
CA ARG A 44 -3.99 2.86 1.49
C ARG A 44 -4.70 2.27 0.27
N SER A 45 -6.04 2.27 0.33
CA SER A 45 -6.87 2.07 -0.85
C SER A 45 -6.77 3.27 -1.80
N TRP A 46 -7.14 3.10 -3.08
CA TRP A 46 -7.25 4.21 -3.99
C TRP A 46 -8.20 5.31 -3.48
N ASN A 47 -9.34 4.92 -2.90
CA ASN A 47 -10.31 5.86 -2.35
C ASN A 47 -9.76 6.76 -1.24
N THR A 48 -8.78 6.29 -0.47
CA THR A 48 -8.14 7.08 0.58
C THR A 48 -6.87 7.78 0.10
N ALA A 49 -6.08 7.16 -0.76
CA ALA A 49 -4.86 7.74 -1.31
C ALA A 49 -5.16 8.99 -2.15
N ARG A 50 -6.17 8.95 -3.04
CA ARG A 50 -6.54 10.10 -3.90
C ARG A 50 -6.94 11.35 -3.13
N LYS A 51 -7.49 11.21 -1.91
CA LYS A 51 -7.89 12.35 -1.08
C LYS A 51 -6.71 13.11 -0.50
N VAL A 52 -5.61 12.42 -0.23
CA VAL A 52 -4.40 13.00 0.37
C VAL A 52 -3.37 13.42 -0.68
N THR A 53 -3.62 13.08 -1.96
CA THR A 53 -2.76 13.42 -3.10
C THR A 53 -3.52 14.20 -4.21
N ASP A 54 -4.66 14.81 -3.89
CA ASP A 54 -5.55 15.47 -4.86
C ASP A 54 -4.91 16.66 -5.61
N GLY A 55 -3.89 17.28 -5.04
CA GLY A 55 -3.11 18.33 -5.70
C GLY A 55 -2.12 17.82 -6.77
N ILE A 56 -1.91 16.50 -6.89
CA ILE A 56 -1.14 15.90 -7.99
C ILE A 56 -2.11 15.69 -9.17
N SER A 57 -2.11 16.63 -10.09
CA SER A 57 -3.08 16.73 -11.18
C SER A 57 -2.63 16.09 -12.50
N VAL A 58 -1.44 15.51 -12.55
CA VAL A 58 -0.91 14.79 -13.71
C VAL A 58 -1.18 13.29 -13.56
N SER A 59 -1.31 12.58 -14.71
CA SER A 59 -1.43 11.13 -14.68
C SER A 59 -0.14 10.48 -14.21
N ILE A 60 -0.23 9.78 -13.11
CA ILE A 60 0.83 8.90 -12.59
C ILE A 60 0.24 7.53 -12.28
N PRO A 61 0.99 6.44 -12.39
CA PRO A 61 0.56 5.19 -11.78
C PRO A 61 0.67 5.29 -10.26
N ALA A 62 -0.27 4.70 -9.52
CA ALA A 62 -0.24 4.64 -8.05
C ALA A 62 -0.32 3.17 -7.61
N ILE A 63 0.63 2.74 -6.79
CA ILE A 63 0.62 1.41 -6.18
C ILE A 63 -0.18 1.52 -4.87
N VAL A 64 -1.30 0.81 -4.79
CA VAL A 64 -2.24 0.85 -3.65
C VAL A 64 -2.45 -0.54 -3.06
N TYR A 65 -3.00 -0.60 -1.84
CA TYR A 65 -3.19 -1.85 -1.10
C TYR A 65 -1.91 -2.70 -1.05
N ASN A 66 -0.77 -2.07 -0.65
CA ASN A 66 0.54 -2.73 -0.59
C ASN A 66 0.95 -3.44 -1.89
N GLY A 67 0.42 -3.03 -3.05
CA GLY A 67 0.76 -3.62 -4.33
C GLY A 67 -0.28 -4.57 -4.91
N ALA A 68 -1.47 -4.70 -4.30
CA ALA A 68 -2.57 -5.44 -4.91
C ALA A 68 -2.97 -4.82 -6.26
N PHE A 69 -2.93 -3.48 -6.36
CA PHE A 69 -3.22 -2.78 -7.60
C PHE A 69 -2.19 -1.70 -7.92
N VAL A 70 -1.96 -1.50 -9.22
CA VAL A 70 -1.40 -0.28 -9.77
C VAL A 70 -2.51 0.41 -10.58
N ILE A 71 -2.82 1.64 -10.23
CA ILE A 71 -3.96 2.41 -10.77
C ILE A 71 -3.45 3.68 -11.44
N ASP A 72 -3.96 4.01 -12.63
CA ASP A 72 -3.79 5.35 -13.19
C ASP A 72 -4.61 6.37 -12.40
N THR A 73 -3.96 7.42 -11.91
CA THR A 73 -4.59 8.36 -10.96
C THR A 73 -5.61 9.30 -11.59
N LEU A 74 -5.61 9.48 -12.89
CA LEU A 74 -6.62 10.30 -13.57
C LEU A 74 -7.83 9.49 -14.00
N SER A 75 -7.61 8.34 -14.64
CA SER A 75 -8.70 7.50 -15.16
C SER A 75 -9.31 6.59 -14.08
N GLY A 76 -8.55 6.25 -13.04
CA GLY A 76 -8.91 5.21 -12.07
C GLY A 76 -8.77 3.79 -12.62
N GLU A 77 -8.22 3.62 -13.83
CA GLU A 77 -8.02 2.32 -14.47
C GLU A 77 -6.97 1.50 -13.71
N ARG A 78 -7.26 0.21 -13.50
CA ARG A 78 -6.30 -0.75 -12.94
C ARG A 78 -5.33 -1.19 -14.03
N LEU A 79 -4.10 -0.66 -14.00
CA LEU A 79 -3.02 -1.00 -14.95
C LEU A 79 -2.42 -2.38 -14.65
N ILE A 80 -2.33 -2.74 -13.36
CA ILE A 80 -1.85 -4.03 -12.88
C ILE A 80 -2.75 -4.46 -11.73
N SER A 81 -3.14 -5.74 -11.72
CA SER A 81 -3.93 -6.36 -10.66
C SER A 81 -3.27 -7.65 -10.19
N ASN A 82 -3.07 -7.78 -8.90
CA ASN A 82 -2.56 -8.96 -8.23
C ASN A 82 -3.67 -9.57 -7.37
N TYR A 83 -4.42 -10.50 -7.95
CA TYR A 83 -5.45 -11.27 -7.24
C TYR A 83 -4.86 -12.56 -6.66
N PHE A 84 -5.51 -13.11 -5.65
CA PHE A 84 -5.25 -14.48 -5.20
C PHE A 84 -5.64 -15.49 -6.27
N GLY A 85 -5.01 -16.67 -6.22
CA GLY A 85 -5.50 -17.86 -6.87
C GLY A 85 -6.69 -18.47 -6.12
N LYS A 86 -7.16 -19.63 -6.58
CA LYS A 86 -8.27 -20.35 -5.93
C LYS A 86 -7.94 -20.88 -4.53
N ASP A 87 -6.67 -21.01 -4.23
CA ASP A 87 -6.11 -21.44 -2.94
C ASP A 87 -6.47 -20.50 -1.78
N VAL A 88 -6.87 -19.25 -2.04
CA VAL A 88 -7.35 -18.33 -1.01
C VAL A 88 -8.60 -18.83 -0.30
N HIS A 89 -9.42 -19.63 -0.97
CA HIS A 89 -10.62 -20.21 -0.36
C HIS A 89 -10.25 -21.16 0.77
N ASP A 90 -9.19 -21.96 0.61
CA ASP A 90 -8.66 -22.84 1.66
C ASP A 90 -8.11 -22.03 2.85
N VAL A 91 -7.55 -20.82 2.60
CA VAL A 91 -7.11 -19.91 3.66
C VAL A 91 -8.29 -19.38 4.47
N ILE A 92 -9.35 -18.95 3.78
CA ILE A 92 -10.57 -18.45 4.43
C ILE A 92 -11.24 -19.55 5.25
N ASP A 93 -11.34 -20.76 4.69
CA ASP A 93 -11.91 -21.94 5.38
C ASP A 93 -11.10 -22.29 6.63
N ASP A 94 -9.77 -22.39 6.53
CA ASP A 94 -8.88 -22.67 7.67
C ASP A 94 -9.00 -21.62 8.79
N MET A 95 -9.21 -20.35 8.44
CA MET A 95 -9.40 -19.28 9.41
C MET A 95 -10.79 -19.38 10.09
N THR A 96 -11.84 -19.53 9.29
CA THR A 96 -13.22 -19.57 9.79
C THR A 96 -13.53 -20.80 10.61
N GLU A 97 -12.94 -21.98 10.27
CA GLU A 97 -12.99 -23.20 11.08
C GLU A 97 -12.38 -23.02 12.49
N LYS A 98 -11.46 -22.08 12.63
CA LYS A 98 -10.82 -21.70 13.91
C LYS A 98 -11.40 -20.42 14.51
N GLU A 99 -12.60 -20.07 14.09
CA GLU A 99 -13.35 -18.89 14.56
C GLU A 99 -12.64 -17.55 14.36
N ILE A 100 -11.73 -17.47 13.38
CA ILE A 100 -11.15 -16.21 12.90
C ILE A 100 -11.84 -15.81 11.58
N PHE A 101 -12.57 -14.70 11.60
CA PHE A 101 -13.36 -14.23 10.46
C PHE A 101 -12.68 -13.03 9.82
N PRO A 102 -11.95 -13.21 8.70
CA PRO A 102 -11.29 -12.10 8.03
C PRO A 102 -12.29 -11.14 7.39
N THR A 103 -11.94 -9.86 7.33
CA THR A 103 -12.51 -8.98 6.32
C THR A 103 -11.87 -9.31 4.98
N VAL A 104 -12.68 -9.70 4.01
CA VAL A 104 -12.23 -10.10 2.68
C VAL A 104 -12.49 -8.97 1.69
N TYR A 105 -11.43 -8.49 1.06
CA TYR A 105 -11.52 -7.51 -0.02
C TYR A 105 -11.56 -8.23 -1.36
N SER A 106 -12.59 -7.94 -2.12
CA SER A 106 -12.77 -8.52 -3.46
C SER A 106 -13.32 -7.50 -4.46
N VAL A 107 -13.11 -7.79 -5.73
CA VAL A 107 -13.79 -7.08 -6.83
C VAL A 107 -14.97 -7.92 -7.26
N ARG A 108 -16.16 -7.31 -7.24
CA ARG A 108 -17.44 -7.91 -7.65
C ARG A 108 -18.10 -6.97 -8.65
N GLU A 109 -18.40 -7.45 -9.85
CA GLU A 109 -19.05 -6.62 -10.89
C GLU A 109 -18.31 -5.28 -11.13
N ALA A 110 -16.97 -5.32 -11.17
CA ALA A 110 -16.05 -4.19 -11.28
C ALA A 110 -15.96 -3.27 -10.04
N GLU A 111 -16.76 -3.46 -9.00
CA GLU A 111 -16.71 -2.71 -7.75
C GLU A 111 -15.85 -3.38 -6.69
N GLU A 112 -15.07 -2.57 -5.96
CA GLU A 112 -14.38 -3.05 -4.76
C GLU A 112 -15.38 -3.20 -3.61
N LYS A 113 -15.30 -4.34 -2.91
CA LYS A 113 -16.04 -4.58 -1.67
C LYS A 113 -15.10 -5.09 -0.60
N PHE A 114 -15.34 -4.72 0.66
CA PHE A 114 -14.78 -5.40 1.82
C PHE A 114 -15.92 -6.04 2.61
N THR A 115 -15.89 -7.37 2.64
CA THR A 115 -16.94 -8.23 3.20
C THR A 115 -16.51 -8.72 4.56
N PHE A 116 -17.37 -8.63 5.56
CA PHE A 116 -17.18 -9.12 6.91
C PHE A 116 -18.48 -9.75 7.46
N ILE A 117 -18.34 -10.69 8.40
CA ILE A 117 -19.51 -11.37 9.01
C ILE A 117 -19.95 -10.57 10.24
N THR A 118 -21.17 -10.04 10.19
CA THR A 118 -21.66 -9.02 11.14
C THR A 118 -21.73 -9.46 12.60
N ASP A 119 -22.03 -10.73 12.86
CA ASP A 119 -22.13 -11.33 14.19
C ASP A 119 -20.81 -11.97 14.68
N LYS A 120 -19.74 -11.84 13.91
CA LYS A 120 -18.42 -12.43 14.15
C LYS A 120 -17.28 -11.41 14.18
N ILE A 121 -17.59 -10.12 14.15
CA ILE A 121 -16.55 -9.07 14.21
C ILE A 121 -15.99 -8.94 15.63
N THR A 122 -14.67 -8.79 15.74
CA THR A 122 -14.00 -8.44 16.99
C THR A 122 -14.20 -6.95 17.31
N ALA A 123 -13.82 -6.51 18.52
CA ALA A 123 -13.89 -5.09 18.88
C ALA A 123 -13.06 -4.23 17.90
N GLY A 124 -11.83 -4.64 17.60
CA GLY A 124 -10.98 -3.93 16.65
C GLY A 124 -11.54 -3.88 15.24
N MET A 125 -12.18 -4.97 14.80
CA MET A 125 -12.89 -4.96 13.52
C MET A 125 -14.11 -4.02 13.53
N ALA A 126 -14.82 -3.92 14.66
CA ALA A 126 -15.94 -3.00 14.78
C ALA A 126 -15.48 -1.53 14.65
N ASP A 127 -14.39 -1.16 15.33
CA ASP A 127 -13.79 0.18 15.22
C ASP A 127 -13.29 0.46 13.80
N PHE A 128 -12.69 -0.53 13.16
CA PHE A 128 -12.28 -0.44 11.76
C PHE A 128 -13.47 -0.17 10.82
N VAL A 129 -14.58 -0.90 10.97
CA VAL A 129 -15.80 -0.73 10.16
C VAL A 129 -16.45 0.62 10.43
N GLU A 130 -16.59 1.03 11.69
CA GLU A 130 -17.19 2.33 12.06
C GLU A 130 -16.36 3.51 11.51
N SER A 131 -15.02 3.41 11.52
CA SER A 131 -14.14 4.43 10.92
C SER A 131 -14.36 4.61 9.41
N ARG A 132 -15.02 3.66 8.77
CA ARG A 132 -15.35 3.65 7.33
C ARG A 132 -16.83 3.81 7.06
N LYS A 133 -17.59 4.35 8.01
CA LYS A 133 -19.03 4.61 7.86
C LYS A 133 -19.31 5.45 6.62
N GLY A 134 -20.23 4.96 5.78
CA GLY A 134 -20.58 5.62 4.51
C GLY A 134 -19.65 5.27 3.33
N ASP A 135 -18.67 4.40 3.53
CA ASP A 135 -17.87 3.87 2.42
C ASP A 135 -18.70 2.87 1.59
N SER A 136 -18.90 3.15 0.32
CA SER A 136 -19.71 2.32 -0.61
C SER A 136 -19.16 0.91 -0.83
N ARG A 137 -17.91 0.67 -0.42
CA ARG A 137 -17.28 -0.66 -0.48
C ARG A 137 -17.70 -1.57 0.67
N THR A 138 -18.30 -1.02 1.74
CA THR A 138 -18.76 -1.77 2.90
C THR A 138 -19.81 -2.81 2.49
N ASN A 139 -19.56 -4.08 2.81
CA ASN A 139 -20.44 -5.19 2.45
C ASN A 139 -20.63 -6.14 3.65
N PRO A 140 -21.54 -5.79 4.59
CA PRO A 140 -21.85 -6.67 5.71
C PRO A 140 -22.55 -7.94 5.23
N ALA A 141 -22.18 -9.08 5.76
CA ALA A 141 -22.74 -10.39 5.43
C ALA A 141 -23.11 -11.16 6.71
N SER A 142 -24.05 -12.09 6.58
CA SER A 142 -24.43 -13.03 7.63
C SER A 142 -24.03 -14.48 7.31
N ASP A 143 -23.64 -14.75 6.07
CA ASP A 143 -23.26 -16.08 5.59
C ASP A 143 -21.77 -16.08 5.23
N VAL A 144 -21.02 -17.06 5.78
CA VAL A 144 -19.58 -17.22 5.53
C VAL A 144 -19.28 -17.44 4.03
N SER A 145 -20.21 -18.03 3.27
CA SER A 145 -20.06 -18.19 1.82
C SER A 145 -19.89 -16.86 1.07
N ASP A 146 -20.30 -15.74 1.68
CA ASP A 146 -20.10 -14.42 1.10
C ASP A 146 -18.63 -13.98 1.11
N LEU A 147 -17.81 -14.53 1.99
CA LEU A 147 -16.37 -14.26 2.03
C LEU A 147 -15.63 -14.82 0.80
N HIS A 148 -16.22 -15.79 0.12
CA HIS A 148 -15.64 -16.47 -1.05
C HIS A 148 -16.00 -15.82 -2.40
N LYS A 149 -16.78 -14.74 -2.40
CA LYS A 149 -17.30 -14.14 -3.64
C LYS A 149 -16.38 -13.10 -4.23
N GLY A 150 -16.27 -13.10 -5.56
CA GLY A 150 -15.52 -12.12 -6.36
C GLY A 150 -14.04 -12.47 -6.53
N GLU A 151 -13.29 -11.56 -7.14
CA GLU A 151 -11.84 -11.69 -7.29
C GLU A 151 -11.17 -11.12 -6.04
N ILE A 152 -10.70 -12.01 -5.16
CA ILE A 152 -10.15 -11.66 -3.85
C ILE A 152 -8.72 -11.14 -4.01
N PHE A 153 -8.38 -10.05 -3.32
CA PHE A 153 -7.06 -9.43 -3.40
C PHE A 153 -6.44 -9.07 -2.04
N TYR A 154 -7.20 -9.11 -0.94
CA TYR A 154 -6.69 -8.73 0.38
C TYR A 154 -7.55 -9.34 1.49
N LEU A 155 -6.92 -9.85 2.53
CA LEU A 155 -7.57 -10.31 3.75
C LEU A 155 -7.02 -9.50 4.93
N THR A 156 -7.89 -9.08 5.85
CA THR A 156 -7.49 -8.38 7.09
C THR A 156 -8.17 -9.01 8.29
N CYS A 157 -7.38 -9.32 9.31
CA CYS A 157 -7.87 -9.71 10.63
C CYS A 157 -7.32 -8.76 11.68
N ILE A 158 -8.15 -8.37 12.63
CA ILE A 158 -7.78 -7.59 13.81
C ILE A 158 -8.29 -8.37 15.02
N ASP A 159 -7.38 -8.99 15.78
CA ASP A 159 -7.71 -9.84 16.94
C ASP A 159 -6.48 -9.92 17.88
N GLU A 160 -6.55 -10.79 18.87
CA GLU A 160 -5.46 -11.05 19.80
C GLU A 160 -4.24 -11.66 19.09
N TYR A 161 -3.04 -11.27 19.53
CA TYR A 161 -1.77 -11.74 18.96
C TYR A 161 -1.68 -13.27 18.88
N GLU A 162 -2.05 -13.96 19.97
CA GLU A 162 -1.95 -15.40 20.11
C GLU A 162 -2.87 -16.15 19.17
N LYS A 163 -3.99 -15.55 18.77
CA LYS A 163 -4.95 -16.13 17.83
C LYS A 163 -4.47 -15.97 16.38
N LEU A 164 -3.82 -14.83 16.06
CA LEU A 164 -3.40 -14.52 14.70
C LEU A 164 -2.01 -15.07 14.34
N LEU A 165 -1.11 -15.23 15.34
CA LEU A 165 0.25 -15.70 15.12
C LEU A 165 0.32 -17.06 14.37
N PRO A 166 -0.50 -18.08 14.69
CA PRO A 166 -0.46 -19.35 13.97
C PRO A 166 -0.75 -19.24 12.47
N PHE A 167 -1.61 -18.31 12.07
CA PHE A 167 -1.93 -18.06 10.66
C PHE A 167 -0.80 -17.30 9.97
N TYR A 168 -0.22 -16.32 10.64
CA TYR A 168 0.97 -15.64 10.12
C TYR A 168 2.10 -16.64 9.86
N GLU A 169 2.45 -17.47 10.85
CA GLU A 169 3.51 -18.48 10.72
C GLU A 169 3.21 -19.51 9.61
N LYS A 170 1.94 -19.87 9.42
CA LYS A 170 1.51 -20.81 8.38
C LYS A 170 1.61 -20.23 6.98
N TYR A 171 1.30 -18.94 6.79
CA TYR A 171 1.07 -18.37 5.47
C TYR A 171 2.16 -17.41 4.99
N LYS A 172 3.06 -16.94 5.87
CA LYS A 172 4.10 -15.92 5.57
C LYS A 172 5.06 -16.28 4.42
N ASP A 173 5.28 -17.58 4.18
CA ASP A 173 6.19 -18.05 3.13
C ASP A 173 5.48 -18.26 1.78
N THR A 174 4.15 -18.37 1.80
CA THR A 174 3.33 -18.60 0.59
C THR A 174 2.74 -17.29 0.06
N TYR A 175 2.38 -16.39 0.94
CA TYR A 175 1.72 -15.12 0.64
C TYR A 175 2.55 -13.94 1.14
N HIS A 176 2.19 -12.75 0.73
CA HIS A 176 2.72 -11.55 1.37
C HIS A 176 1.89 -11.26 2.62
N CYS A 177 2.48 -11.49 3.79
CA CYS A 177 1.83 -11.26 5.08
C CYS A 177 2.45 -10.06 5.80
N VAL A 178 1.58 -9.18 6.33
CA VAL A 178 1.97 -8.13 7.27
C VAL A 178 1.39 -8.48 8.64
N PHE A 179 2.25 -8.58 9.65
CA PHE A 179 1.86 -8.92 11.02
C PHE A 179 2.43 -7.86 11.96
N GLN A 180 1.59 -6.91 12.35
CA GLN A 180 2.04 -5.75 13.11
C GLN A 180 1.00 -5.31 14.14
N ARG A 181 1.46 -4.66 15.21
CA ARG A 181 0.59 -3.94 16.14
C ARG A 181 0.33 -2.53 15.62
N ASP A 182 -0.94 -2.15 15.63
CA ASP A 182 -1.31 -0.76 15.35
C ASP A 182 -0.78 0.14 16.48
N ILE A 183 -0.10 1.22 16.11
CA ILE A 183 0.55 2.13 17.06
C ILE A 183 -0.44 3.01 17.85
N TYR A 184 -1.68 3.12 17.38
CA TYR A 184 -2.72 3.94 18.01
C TYR A 184 -3.66 3.10 18.89
N SER A 185 -4.19 1.99 18.36
CA SER A 185 -5.11 1.11 19.06
C SER A 185 -4.42 0.02 19.86
N ASN A 186 -3.13 -0.25 19.61
CA ASN A 186 -2.35 -1.38 20.15
C ASN A 186 -2.93 -2.76 19.80
N GLU A 187 -3.82 -2.84 18.82
CA GLU A 187 -4.41 -4.09 18.33
C GLU A 187 -3.47 -4.80 17.40
N GLN A 188 -3.54 -6.13 17.39
CA GLN A 188 -2.77 -6.93 16.45
C GLN A 188 -3.49 -7.05 15.12
N TRP A 189 -2.79 -6.73 14.06
CA TRP A 189 -3.26 -6.87 12.68
C TRP A 189 -2.52 -8.00 11.98
N LEU A 190 -3.25 -8.80 11.25
CA LEU A 190 -2.75 -9.72 10.25
C LEU A 190 -3.38 -9.38 8.91
N GLU A 191 -2.54 -9.02 7.96
CA GLU A 191 -2.94 -8.79 6.57
C GLU A 191 -2.31 -9.86 5.70
N ILE A 192 -3.11 -10.49 4.85
CA ILE A 192 -2.64 -11.52 3.91
C ILE A 192 -3.00 -11.06 2.50
N MET A 193 -2.01 -11.05 1.63
CA MET A 193 -2.11 -10.62 0.24
C MET A 193 -1.49 -11.65 -0.70
N PRO A 194 -1.85 -11.65 -1.99
CA PRO A 194 -1.14 -12.46 -2.98
C PRO A 194 0.37 -12.25 -2.91
N PHE A 195 1.16 -13.27 -3.15
CA PHE A 195 2.63 -13.18 -3.10
C PHE A 195 3.18 -11.99 -3.93
N LYS A 196 2.56 -11.69 -5.07
CA LYS A 196 2.95 -10.56 -5.93
C LYS A 196 2.52 -9.19 -5.39
N ALA A 197 1.61 -9.12 -4.46
CA ALA A 197 1.09 -7.89 -3.88
C ALA A 197 1.96 -7.44 -2.69
N SER A 198 3.19 -7.01 -2.97
CA SER A 198 4.03 -6.23 -2.05
C SER A 198 4.48 -4.95 -2.74
N LYS A 199 4.82 -3.91 -1.97
CA LYS A 199 5.32 -2.64 -2.53
C LYS A 199 6.50 -2.88 -3.48
N SER A 200 7.45 -3.73 -3.09
CA SER A 200 8.64 -4.04 -3.87
C SER A 200 8.32 -4.77 -5.18
N ARG A 201 7.50 -5.81 -5.13
CA ARG A 201 7.13 -6.58 -6.33
C ARG A 201 6.27 -5.78 -7.29
N ALA A 202 5.32 -4.99 -6.77
CA ALA A 202 4.53 -4.09 -7.60
C ALA A 202 5.38 -2.98 -8.22
N ALA A 203 6.40 -2.47 -7.52
CA ALA A 203 7.37 -1.52 -8.06
C ALA A 203 8.17 -2.11 -9.23
N LEU A 204 8.61 -3.37 -9.11
CA LEU A 204 9.30 -4.07 -10.19
C LEU A 204 8.37 -4.34 -11.39
N GLN A 205 7.12 -4.76 -11.16
CA GLN A 205 6.11 -4.89 -12.21
C GLN A 205 5.86 -3.55 -12.92
N LEU A 206 5.75 -2.46 -12.15
CA LEU A 206 5.56 -1.13 -12.72
C LEU A 206 6.79 -0.65 -13.49
N LYS A 207 8.01 -0.90 -12.99
CA LYS A 207 9.27 -0.62 -13.69
C LYS A 207 9.29 -1.30 -15.06
N GLU A 208 8.92 -2.58 -15.11
CA GLU A 208 8.82 -3.33 -16.36
C GLU A 208 7.73 -2.80 -17.30
N PHE A 209 6.53 -2.56 -16.77
CA PHE A 209 5.39 -1.99 -17.51
C PHE A 209 5.72 -0.66 -18.19
N LEU A 210 6.41 0.23 -17.46
CA LEU A 210 6.85 1.54 -17.96
C LEU A 210 8.13 1.48 -18.80
N LYS A 211 8.75 0.28 -18.93
CA LYS A 211 10.03 0.06 -19.60
C LYS A 211 11.11 1.01 -19.08
N CYS A 212 11.24 1.05 -17.74
CA CYS A 212 12.28 1.81 -17.05
C CYS A 212 13.49 0.90 -16.77
N ASP A 213 14.69 1.48 -16.91
CA ASP A 213 15.96 0.77 -16.65
C ASP A 213 16.30 0.77 -15.17
N ARG A 214 15.94 1.84 -14.47
CA ARG A 214 16.29 2.09 -13.06
C ARG A 214 15.06 2.36 -12.19
N LEU A 215 15.20 1.99 -10.91
CA LEU A 215 14.24 2.27 -9.83
C LEU A 215 14.94 3.09 -8.73
N VAL A 216 14.40 4.26 -8.42
CA VAL A 216 14.82 5.10 -7.30
C VAL A 216 13.64 5.20 -6.34
N VAL A 217 13.87 4.92 -5.05
CA VAL A 217 12.79 4.85 -4.06
C VAL A 217 13.02 5.80 -2.89
N PHE A 218 11.91 6.18 -2.23
CA PHE A 218 11.89 7.01 -1.03
C PHE A 218 10.97 6.35 0.00
N GLY A 219 11.40 6.33 1.28
CA GLY A 219 10.64 5.70 2.37
C GLY A 219 11.06 6.19 3.74
N ASP A 220 10.28 5.81 4.76
CA ASP A 220 10.52 6.19 6.16
C ASP A 220 10.42 5.03 7.16
N ALA A 221 9.71 3.95 6.86
CA ALA A 221 9.38 2.91 7.82
C ALA A 221 9.89 1.51 7.41
N LEU A 222 9.92 0.58 8.37
CA LEU A 222 10.47 -0.77 8.14
C LEU A 222 9.70 -1.59 7.08
N ASN A 223 8.44 -1.26 6.84
CA ASN A 223 7.64 -1.87 5.76
C ASN A 223 8.10 -1.45 4.35
N ASP A 224 9.05 -0.50 4.25
CA ASP A 224 9.70 -0.10 2.99
C ASP A 224 11.03 -0.83 2.76
N LYS A 225 11.48 -1.67 3.71
CA LYS A 225 12.77 -2.33 3.64
C LYS A 225 12.94 -3.13 2.35
N ASP A 226 11.98 -3.98 2.01
CA ASP A 226 12.00 -4.79 0.78
C ASP A 226 12.04 -3.91 -0.48
N LEU A 227 11.39 -2.73 -0.43
CA LEU A 227 11.41 -1.76 -1.51
C LEU A 227 12.80 -1.14 -1.67
N PHE A 228 13.48 -0.83 -0.57
CA PHE A 228 14.86 -0.32 -0.56
C PHE A 228 15.84 -1.36 -1.10
N GLU A 229 15.71 -2.62 -0.68
CA GLU A 229 16.58 -3.71 -1.09
C GLU A 229 16.49 -4.04 -2.60
N CYS A 230 15.33 -3.81 -3.23
CA CYS A 230 15.13 -4.07 -4.65
C CYS A 230 15.44 -2.87 -5.58
N ALA A 231 15.72 -1.69 -5.02
CA ALA A 231 15.96 -0.47 -5.76
C ALA A 231 17.43 -0.30 -6.21
N ASP A 232 17.64 0.46 -7.28
CA ASP A 232 18.99 0.85 -7.71
C ASP A 232 19.57 1.97 -6.82
N GLU A 233 18.70 2.85 -6.30
CA GLU A 233 19.02 3.88 -5.29
C GLU A 233 17.82 4.00 -4.34
N ALA A 234 18.09 4.09 -3.03
CA ALA A 234 17.06 4.21 -2.00
C ALA A 234 17.39 5.39 -1.06
N TYR A 235 16.41 6.26 -0.80
CA TYR A 235 16.58 7.47 0.00
C TYR A 235 15.62 7.47 1.19
N ALA A 236 16.20 7.49 2.39
CA ALA A 236 15.44 7.64 3.63
C ALA A 236 15.18 9.12 3.93
N VAL A 237 13.95 9.49 4.27
CA VAL A 237 13.68 10.83 4.79
C VAL A 237 14.27 11.01 6.20
N ALA A 238 14.54 12.24 6.64
CA ALA A 238 15.18 12.50 7.93
C ALA A 238 14.41 11.98 9.14
N ASN A 239 13.08 11.87 9.02
CA ASN A 239 12.21 11.26 10.05
C ASN A 239 12.12 9.72 9.97
N ALA A 240 12.82 9.07 9.02
CA ALA A 240 12.77 7.63 8.86
C ALA A 240 13.33 6.87 10.05
N ALA A 241 12.92 5.61 10.19
CA ALA A 241 13.45 4.67 11.18
C ALA A 241 14.97 4.50 11.02
N PRO A 242 15.73 4.38 12.13
CA PRO A 242 17.19 4.23 12.08
C PRO A 242 17.63 3.07 11.17
N GLU A 243 16.96 1.93 11.28
CA GLU A 243 17.27 0.71 10.52
C GLU A 243 17.08 0.90 9.01
N LEU A 244 16.12 1.75 8.58
CA LEU A 244 15.95 2.07 7.17
C LEU A 244 17.02 3.03 6.68
N LYS A 245 17.45 3.98 7.52
CA LYS A 245 18.55 4.90 7.21
C LYS A 245 19.88 4.17 7.03
N ASP A 246 20.10 3.08 7.77
CA ASP A 246 21.33 2.30 7.71
C ASP A 246 21.53 1.59 6.34
N ILE A 247 20.44 1.27 5.65
CA ILE A 247 20.47 0.62 4.33
C ILE A 247 20.24 1.60 3.16
N ALA A 248 19.98 2.88 3.47
CA ALA A 248 19.72 3.89 2.45
C ALA A 248 21.00 4.32 1.72
N SER A 249 20.88 4.69 0.45
CA SER A 249 21.94 5.35 -0.32
C SER A 249 22.33 6.69 0.28
N ALA A 250 21.35 7.43 0.81
CA ALA A 250 21.54 8.63 1.61
C ALA A 250 20.25 9.00 2.36
N VAL A 251 20.42 9.87 3.38
CA VAL A 251 19.30 10.51 4.09
C VAL A 251 19.03 11.87 3.47
N ILE A 252 17.76 12.16 3.19
CA ILE A 252 17.28 13.43 2.64
C ILE A 252 16.50 14.23 3.69
N GLU A 253 16.04 15.44 3.34
CA GLU A 253 15.23 16.26 4.26
C GLU A 253 13.94 15.51 4.67
N SER A 254 13.33 15.93 5.80
CA SER A 254 12.14 15.29 6.34
C SER A 254 10.91 15.44 5.43
N ASN A 255 9.90 14.62 5.68
CA ASN A 255 8.60 14.72 5.01
C ASN A 255 7.97 16.12 5.22
N ASN A 256 8.10 16.69 6.43
CA ASN A 256 7.60 18.04 6.75
C ASN A 256 8.36 19.16 6.01
N ASP A 257 9.59 18.88 5.59
CA ASP A 257 10.43 19.81 4.82
C ASP A 257 10.31 19.58 3.30
N ASN A 258 9.36 18.79 2.84
CA ASN A 258 9.18 18.39 1.44
C ASN A 258 10.41 17.66 0.86
N GLY A 259 11.04 16.79 1.64
CA GLY A 259 12.31 16.15 1.31
C GLY A 259 12.35 15.49 -0.05
N VAL A 260 11.33 14.66 -0.37
CA VAL A 260 11.23 13.97 -1.67
C VAL A 260 11.16 14.98 -2.83
N ALA A 261 10.28 15.96 -2.75
CA ALA A 261 10.10 16.94 -3.83
C ALA A 261 11.37 17.78 -4.06
N LYS A 262 12.03 18.24 -2.99
CA LYS A 262 13.31 18.96 -3.07
C LYS A 262 14.41 18.11 -3.69
N TRP A 263 14.49 16.84 -3.30
CA TRP A 263 15.48 15.92 -3.86
C TRP A 263 15.25 15.71 -5.37
N LEU A 264 14.00 15.43 -5.78
CA LEU A 264 13.63 15.27 -7.19
C LEU A 264 13.99 16.51 -8.02
N GLN A 265 13.67 17.71 -7.51
CA GLN A 265 13.98 18.97 -8.20
C GLN A 265 15.49 19.18 -8.37
N ARG A 266 16.30 18.93 -7.31
CA ARG A 266 17.77 19.03 -7.40
C ARG A 266 18.36 18.01 -8.39
N ARG A 267 17.89 16.78 -8.37
CA ARG A 267 18.35 15.72 -9.26
C ARG A 267 18.16 16.07 -10.73
N MET A 268 17.01 16.66 -11.06
CA MET A 268 16.69 17.05 -12.44
C MET A 268 17.46 18.30 -12.88
N ASN A 269 17.73 19.24 -11.97
CA ASN A 269 18.53 20.43 -12.28
C ASN A 269 20.01 20.09 -12.51
N ASN A 270 20.56 19.12 -11.77
CA ASN A 270 21.96 18.68 -11.87
C ASN A 270 22.20 17.71 -13.04
N GLY A 271 21.15 17.16 -13.65
CA GLY A 271 21.22 16.27 -14.81
C GLY A 271 21.06 16.97 -16.16
N ARG A 272 20.88 18.30 -16.13
CA ARG A 272 20.93 19.19 -17.30
C ARG A 272 22.32 19.79 -17.35
#